data_beedbc3aa56411722c69250d3088e70c
#
_entry.id   beedbc3aa56411722c69250d3088e70c
#
_cell.length_a   1.000
_cell.length_b   1.000
_cell.length_c   1.000
_cell.angle_alpha   90.00
_cell.angle_beta   90.00
_cell.angle_gamma   90.00
#
_symmetry.space_group_name_H-M   'P 1'
#
loop_
_entity.id
_entity.type
_entity.pdbx_description
1 polymer ?
#
loop_
_entity_poly.entity_id
_entity_poly.type
_entity_poly.pdbx_seq_one_letter_code
_entity_poly.pdbx_strand_id
1 'polypeptide(L)'
;MNRREFSLQLAGLAGAAALASLGLPNLAFAQGGPVEGKDYNKLKSPLTMDKTGKIEVDDFFWYGCPHCFAFEPTLEPWVAKLPADIRYRRVPAAFGALMETHQQIYYTWEVLDLVDKMHTPTFNRFHVDHKPINREDDMLAFAQESGLDVAKVKAAWNSFSVQTRMKQAREMAEAYQIDGVPEIGIAGRFTTAPSMGGPLNALASTDYLVNVIRKGG
;
A
#
# COMPACT_ATOMS: atom_id res chain seq x y z
N MET A 1 78.43 -30.41 15.62
CA MET A 1 78.89 -30.06 14.26
C MET A 1 77.75 -29.50 13.45
N ASN A 2 77.92 -28.24 13.05
CA ASN A 2 77.34 -27.50 11.92
C ASN A 2 75.80 -27.26 12.01
N ARG A 3 75.33 -26.05 12.41
CA ARG A 3 75.34 -24.75 11.73
C ARG A 3 74.75 -24.84 10.29
N ARG A 4 73.55 -24.32 10.12
CA ARG A 4 73.31 -23.27 9.12
C ARG A 4 71.92 -22.76 9.22
N GLU A 5 71.88 -21.50 9.42
CA GLU A 5 70.82 -20.51 9.28
C GLU A 5 69.92 -20.76 8.09
N PHE A 6 68.67 -20.54 8.26
CA PHE A 6 67.89 -20.02 7.13
C PHE A 6 66.93 -18.94 7.58
N SER A 7 67.00 -17.90 6.88
CA SER A 7 66.52 -16.55 7.13
C SER A 7 65.01 -16.42 7.22
N LEU A 8 64.58 -15.51 8.09
CA LEU A 8 63.29 -14.87 8.15
C LEU A 8 62.90 -14.25 6.80
N GLN A 9 61.69 -14.55 6.33
CA GLN A 9 60.92 -13.63 5.51
C GLN A 9 59.56 -13.43 6.16
N LEU A 10 59.39 -12.31 6.82
CA LEU A 10 58.12 -11.72 7.18
C LEU A 10 57.45 -11.21 5.90
N ALA A 11 56.41 -11.87 5.43
CA ALA A 11 55.48 -11.30 4.51
C ALA A 11 54.21 -10.90 5.28
N GLY A 12 54.03 -9.60 5.43
CA GLY A 12 52.85 -9.01 6.09
C GLY A 12 51.60 -9.29 5.28
N LEU A 13 50.64 -9.96 5.88
CA LEU A 13 49.27 -10.02 5.42
C LEU A 13 48.50 -8.86 6.07
N ALA A 14 48.40 -7.76 5.34
CA ALA A 14 47.43 -6.72 5.62
C ALA A 14 46.02 -7.28 5.40
N GLY A 15 45.37 -7.63 6.48
CA GLY A 15 43.95 -8.01 6.48
C GLY A 15 43.09 -6.83 6.14
N ALA A 16 42.65 -6.74 4.88
CA ALA A 16 41.53 -5.88 4.50
C ALA A 16 40.25 -6.48 5.06
N ALA A 17 39.79 -5.97 6.19
CA ALA A 17 38.44 -6.22 6.67
C ALA A 17 37.48 -5.57 5.70
N ALA A 18 36.99 -6.30 4.71
CA ALA A 18 35.86 -5.91 3.90
C ALA A 18 34.64 -5.99 4.79
N LEU A 19 34.17 -4.83 5.24
CA LEU A 19 32.83 -4.67 5.76
C LEU A 19 31.83 -5.02 4.64
N ALA A 20 31.39 -6.27 4.62
CA ALA A 20 30.26 -6.69 3.82
C ALA A 20 29.05 -5.97 4.37
N SER A 21 28.71 -4.81 3.80
CA SER A 21 27.39 -4.22 3.90
C SER A 21 26.43 -5.26 3.33
N LEU A 22 25.69 -5.91 4.22
CA LEU A 22 24.52 -6.72 3.87
C LEU A 22 23.48 -5.78 3.27
N GLY A 23 23.70 -5.34 2.05
CA GLY A 23 22.69 -4.75 1.20
C GLY A 23 21.64 -5.83 0.95
N LEU A 24 20.44 -5.61 1.46
CA LEU A 24 19.29 -6.42 1.05
C LEU A 24 19.25 -6.45 -0.48
N PRO A 25 19.09 -7.62 -1.10
CA PRO A 25 19.06 -7.70 -2.53
C PRO A 25 17.87 -6.91 -3.06
N ASN A 26 18.15 -5.87 -3.83
CA ASN A 26 17.18 -5.25 -4.73
C ASN A 26 16.93 -6.25 -5.86
N LEU A 27 16.13 -7.30 -5.59
CA LEU A 27 15.87 -8.41 -6.52
C LEU A 27 14.75 -8.14 -7.51
N ALA A 28 14.20 -6.90 -7.55
CA ALA A 28 12.99 -6.69 -8.32
C ALA A 28 13.20 -6.66 -9.85
N PHE A 29 14.34 -6.17 -10.35
CA PHE A 29 14.52 -6.04 -11.80
C PHE A 29 15.95 -6.41 -12.21
N ALA A 30 16.16 -7.65 -12.63
CA ALA A 30 17.40 -8.06 -13.29
C ALA A 30 17.49 -7.37 -14.68
N GLN A 31 18.26 -6.27 -14.77
CA GLN A 31 18.65 -5.57 -16.01
C GLN A 31 17.48 -4.96 -16.82
N GLY A 32 16.78 -4.00 -16.25
CA GLY A 32 15.77 -3.17 -16.91
C GLY A 32 14.69 -2.74 -15.92
N GLY A 33 14.20 -1.51 -16.00
CA GLY A 33 13.07 -1.06 -15.15
C GLY A 33 11.77 -1.84 -15.44
N PRO A 34 10.70 -1.59 -14.68
CA PRO A 34 9.39 -2.15 -14.94
C PRO A 34 8.93 -1.90 -16.37
N VAL A 35 8.18 -2.84 -16.94
CA VAL A 35 7.71 -2.84 -18.32
C VAL A 35 6.23 -2.52 -18.38
N GLU A 36 5.84 -1.52 -19.18
CA GLU A 36 4.44 -1.18 -19.43
C GLU A 36 3.67 -2.38 -20.01
N GLY A 37 2.46 -2.58 -19.53
CA GLY A 37 1.58 -3.70 -19.91
C GLY A 37 1.93 -5.03 -19.24
N LYS A 38 3.05 -5.11 -18.50
CA LYS A 38 3.48 -6.29 -17.75
C LYS A 38 3.56 -6.02 -16.24
N ASP A 39 4.25 -4.97 -15.85
CA ASP A 39 4.51 -4.62 -14.46
C ASP A 39 3.69 -3.42 -14.00
N TYR A 40 3.23 -2.60 -14.94
CA TYR A 40 2.34 -1.46 -14.71
C TYR A 40 1.57 -1.11 -15.99
N ASN A 41 0.48 -0.35 -15.84
CA ASN A 41 -0.26 0.23 -16.94
C ASN A 41 -0.16 1.75 -16.91
N LYS A 42 -0.21 2.37 -18.08
CA LYS A 42 -0.32 3.81 -18.25
C LYS A 42 -1.76 4.18 -18.56
N LEU A 43 -2.30 5.17 -17.87
CA LEU A 43 -3.62 5.70 -18.19
C LEU A 43 -3.61 6.35 -19.57
N LYS A 44 -4.66 6.14 -20.35
CA LYS A 44 -4.83 6.75 -21.68
C LYS A 44 -4.83 8.27 -21.63
N SER A 45 -5.39 8.82 -20.55
CA SER A 45 -5.41 10.26 -20.29
C SER A 45 -5.01 10.49 -18.84
N PRO A 46 -3.94 11.25 -18.55
CA PRO A 46 -3.57 11.61 -17.20
C PRO A 46 -4.70 12.37 -16.50
N LEU A 47 -4.89 12.07 -15.22
CA LEU A 47 -5.86 12.76 -14.37
C LEU A 47 -5.29 14.11 -13.91
N THR A 48 -6.18 15.09 -13.72
CA THR A 48 -5.80 16.31 -13.02
C THR A 48 -5.73 16.02 -11.53
N MET A 49 -4.52 16.03 -10.97
CA MET A 49 -4.30 15.81 -9.54
C MET A 49 -4.31 17.14 -8.78
N ASP A 50 -4.61 17.05 -7.50
CA ASP A 50 -4.54 18.21 -6.60
C ASP A 50 -3.11 18.78 -6.58
N LYS A 51 -2.98 20.09 -6.64
CA LYS A 51 -1.67 20.78 -6.59
C LYS A 51 -1.12 20.82 -5.16
N THR A 52 -0.96 19.66 -4.55
CA THR A 52 -0.42 19.54 -3.17
C THR A 52 1.09 19.68 -3.13
N GLY A 53 1.77 19.63 -4.28
CA GLY A 53 3.23 19.52 -4.38
C GLY A 53 3.77 18.14 -4.00
N LYS A 54 2.88 17.16 -3.74
CA LYS A 54 3.24 15.79 -3.43
C LYS A 54 2.85 14.85 -4.56
N ILE A 55 3.58 13.75 -4.68
CA ILE A 55 3.24 12.65 -5.59
C ILE A 55 2.18 11.80 -4.91
N GLU A 56 1.02 11.67 -5.52
CA GLU A 56 -0.08 10.90 -4.97
C GLU A 56 0.05 9.42 -5.32
N VAL A 57 -0.14 8.57 -4.31
CA VAL A 57 -0.19 7.11 -4.43
C VAL A 57 -1.49 6.65 -3.78
N ASP A 58 -2.38 6.10 -4.57
CA ASP A 58 -3.73 5.72 -4.20
C ASP A 58 -3.85 4.20 -4.20
N ASP A 59 -4.10 3.61 -3.04
CA ASP A 59 -4.26 2.17 -2.85
C ASP A 59 -5.75 1.81 -2.89
N PHE A 60 -6.18 1.21 -4.00
CA PHE A 60 -7.54 0.75 -4.19
C PHE A 60 -7.71 -0.64 -3.59
N PHE A 61 -8.58 -0.77 -2.61
CA PHE A 61 -8.79 -1.99 -1.86
C PHE A 61 -10.26 -2.27 -1.54
N TRP A 62 -10.55 -3.45 -1.03
CA TRP A 62 -11.85 -3.83 -0.48
C TRP A 62 -11.67 -4.74 0.74
N TYR A 63 -12.33 -4.45 1.84
CA TYR A 63 -12.22 -5.27 3.06
C TYR A 63 -12.60 -6.74 2.86
N GLY A 64 -13.53 -7.05 1.95
CA GLY A 64 -13.91 -8.42 1.64
C GLY A 64 -12.96 -9.15 0.67
N CYS A 65 -11.93 -8.49 0.16
CA CYS A 65 -10.99 -9.06 -0.81
C CYS A 65 -9.86 -9.83 -0.11
N PRO A 66 -9.74 -11.18 -0.33
CA PRO A 66 -8.66 -11.95 0.28
C PRO A 66 -7.27 -11.56 -0.26
N HIS A 67 -7.19 -11.07 -1.49
CA HIS A 67 -5.93 -10.61 -2.08
C HIS A 67 -5.48 -9.27 -1.48
N CYS A 68 -6.41 -8.37 -1.14
CA CYS A 68 -6.10 -7.15 -0.40
C CYS A 68 -5.59 -7.50 1.00
N PHE A 69 -6.29 -8.37 1.71
CA PHE A 69 -5.86 -8.86 3.03
C PHE A 69 -4.46 -9.49 2.99
N ALA A 70 -4.18 -10.32 1.98
CA ALA A 70 -2.86 -10.93 1.81
C ALA A 70 -1.77 -9.93 1.41
N PHE A 71 -2.13 -8.77 0.86
CA PHE A 71 -1.19 -7.72 0.47
C PHE A 71 -0.76 -6.83 1.65
N GLU A 72 -1.63 -6.61 2.64
CA GLU A 72 -1.39 -5.73 3.80
C GLU A 72 -0.04 -5.99 4.52
N PRO A 73 0.38 -7.22 4.83
CA PRO A 73 1.66 -7.47 5.50
C PRO A 73 2.89 -7.01 4.72
N THR A 74 2.78 -6.88 3.39
CA THR A 74 3.84 -6.37 2.51
C THR A 74 3.72 -4.86 2.32
N LEU A 75 2.49 -4.35 2.23
CA LEU A 75 2.16 -2.95 1.98
C LEU A 75 2.47 -2.05 3.19
N GLU A 76 2.01 -2.42 4.38
CA GLU A 76 2.16 -1.61 5.60
C GLU A 76 3.62 -1.21 5.92
N PRO A 77 4.61 -2.14 5.91
CA PRO A 77 6.00 -1.77 6.15
C PRO A 77 6.60 -0.87 5.06
N TRP A 78 6.06 -0.92 3.83
CA TRP A 78 6.46 -0.05 2.74
C TRP A 78 5.86 1.34 2.93
N VAL A 79 4.57 1.44 3.26
CA VAL A 79 3.88 2.72 3.55
C VAL A 79 4.59 3.47 4.68
N ALA A 80 4.98 2.78 5.75
CA ALA A 80 5.68 3.38 6.89
C ALA A 80 7.05 3.99 6.54
N LYS A 81 7.62 3.67 5.38
CA LYS A 81 8.92 4.17 4.91
C LYS A 81 8.80 5.20 3.79
N LEU A 82 7.59 5.58 3.40
CA LEU A 82 7.39 6.52 2.30
C LEU A 82 8.00 7.88 2.60
N PRO A 83 8.72 8.49 1.65
CA PRO A 83 9.25 9.83 1.79
C PRO A 83 8.14 10.89 1.94
N ALA A 84 8.47 12.02 2.56
CA ALA A 84 7.52 13.08 2.87
C ALA A 84 6.91 13.77 1.64
N ASP A 85 7.52 13.61 0.46
CA ASP A 85 7.02 14.12 -0.82
C ASP A 85 5.97 13.21 -1.47
N ILE A 86 5.67 12.05 -0.86
CA ILE A 86 4.58 11.16 -1.27
C ILE A 86 3.36 11.39 -0.37
N ARG A 87 2.19 11.43 -0.98
CA ARG A 87 0.90 11.37 -0.31
C ARG A 87 0.24 10.03 -0.62
N TYR A 88 0.30 9.14 0.36
CA TYR A 88 -0.38 7.86 0.28
C TYR A 88 -1.82 8.00 0.78
N ARG A 89 -2.76 7.35 0.08
CA ARG A 89 -4.19 7.26 0.47
C ARG A 89 -4.71 5.86 0.23
N ARG A 90 -5.46 5.34 1.18
CA ARG A 90 -6.32 4.18 0.96
C ARG A 90 -7.64 4.63 0.36
N VAL A 91 -8.05 3.98 -0.71
CA VAL A 91 -9.28 4.28 -1.45
C VAL A 91 -10.11 3.00 -1.53
N PRO A 92 -11.10 2.82 -0.64
CA PRO A 92 -11.96 1.65 -0.73
C PRO A 92 -12.78 1.70 -2.02
N ALA A 93 -12.57 0.73 -2.91
CA ALA A 93 -13.30 0.60 -4.17
C ALA A 93 -14.69 -0.05 -3.94
N ALA A 94 -15.67 0.32 -4.74
CA ALA A 94 -17.01 -0.25 -4.67
C ALA A 94 -17.61 -0.47 -6.06
N PHE A 95 -17.83 -1.73 -6.42
CA PHE A 95 -18.44 -2.17 -7.67
C PHE A 95 -19.84 -2.79 -7.45
N GLY A 96 -20.43 -2.59 -6.28
CA GLY A 96 -21.75 -3.10 -5.91
C GLY A 96 -22.09 -2.83 -4.44
N ALA A 97 -23.35 -3.04 -4.07
CA ALA A 97 -23.92 -2.64 -2.78
C ALA A 97 -23.15 -3.13 -1.54
N LEU A 98 -22.65 -4.38 -1.55
CA LEU A 98 -21.86 -4.90 -0.44
C LEU A 98 -20.52 -4.16 -0.31
N MET A 99 -19.88 -3.84 -1.42
CA MET A 99 -18.63 -3.08 -1.42
C MET A 99 -18.86 -1.63 -0.99
N GLU A 100 -20.01 -1.04 -1.31
CA GLU A 100 -20.41 0.29 -0.79
C GLU A 100 -20.53 0.29 0.74
N THR A 101 -21.09 -0.77 1.34
CA THR A 101 -21.11 -0.93 2.79
C THR A 101 -19.70 -0.97 3.37
N HIS A 102 -18.78 -1.69 2.74
CA HIS A 102 -17.38 -1.77 3.19
C HIS A 102 -16.63 -0.45 2.98
N GLN A 103 -16.94 0.28 1.92
CA GLN A 103 -16.44 1.64 1.69
C GLN A 103 -16.91 2.58 2.81
N GLN A 104 -18.17 2.45 3.23
CA GLN A 104 -18.74 3.23 4.35
C GLN A 104 -18.05 2.90 5.68
N ILE A 105 -17.69 1.63 5.93
CA ILE A 105 -16.90 1.23 7.11
C ILE A 105 -15.59 2.02 7.15
N TYR A 106 -14.81 1.99 6.06
CA TYR A 106 -13.51 2.67 6.01
C TYR A 106 -13.65 4.17 6.28
N TYR A 107 -14.58 4.85 5.61
CA TYR A 107 -14.76 6.29 5.79
C TYR A 107 -15.36 6.66 7.13
N THR A 108 -16.08 5.75 7.79
CA THR A 108 -16.49 5.93 9.19
C THR A 108 -15.25 5.95 10.11
N TRP A 109 -14.31 5.02 9.90
CA TRP A 109 -13.06 5.03 10.65
C TRP A 109 -12.23 6.28 10.36
N GLU A 110 -12.16 6.71 9.10
CA GLU A 110 -11.38 7.87 8.70
C GLU A 110 -11.95 9.18 9.31
N VAL A 111 -13.27 9.36 9.30
CA VAL A 111 -13.92 10.55 9.90
C VAL A 111 -13.73 10.60 11.42
N LEU A 112 -13.58 9.44 12.07
CA LEU A 112 -13.34 9.33 13.51
C LEU A 112 -11.85 9.30 13.88
N ASP A 113 -10.93 9.42 12.91
CA ASP A 113 -9.49 9.28 13.11
C ASP A 113 -9.10 7.93 13.75
N LEU A 114 -9.76 6.86 13.29
CA LEU A 114 -9.61 5.51 13.81
C LEU A 114 -9.00 4.52 12.78
N VAL A 115 -8.56 4.99 11.61
CA VAL A 115 -8.03 4.09 10.57
C VAL A 115 -6.86 3.26 11.10
N ASP A 116 -5.86 3.88 11.71
CA ASP A 116 -4.68 3.19 12.24
C ASP A 116 -5.05 2.11 13.29
N LYS A 117 -6.10 2.37 14.06
CA LYS A 117 -6.59 1.43 15.08
C LYS A 117 -7.46 0.32 14.50
N MET A 118 -8.29 0.63 13.51
CA MET A 118 -9.40 -0.23 13.09
C MET A 118 -9.21 -0.91 11.73
N HIS A 119 -8.25 -0.47 10.91
CA HIS A 119 -8.05 -1.03 9.57
C HIS A 119 -7.72 -2.53 9.61
N THR A 120 -6.66 -2.91 10.29
CA THR A 120 -6.28 -4.32 10.46
C THR A 120 -7.33 -5.15 11.21
N PRO A 121 -7.92 -4.70 12.33
CA PRO A 121 -9.04 -5.39 12.96
C PRO A 121 -10.24 -5.60 12.03
N THR A 122 -10.52 -4.64 11.14
CA THR A 122 -11.60 -4.79 10.16
C THR A 122 -11.29 -5.89 9.17
N PHE A 123 -10.11 -5.93 8.57
CA PHE A 123 -9.69 -7.05 7.72
C PHE A 123 -9.75 -8.40 8.46
N ASN A 124 -9.27 -8.46 9.70
CA ASN A 124 -9.32 -9.69 10.51
C ASN A 124 -10.75 -10.14 10.75
N ARG A 125 -11.69 -9.21 10.97
CA ARG A 125 -13.12 -9.51 11.14
C ARG A 125 -13.69 -10.30 9.95
N PHE A 126 -13.25 -9.95 8.72
CA PHE A 126 -13.69 -10.64 7.51
C PHE A 126 -12.96 -11.96 7.27
N HIS A 127 -11.64 -11.97 7.38
CA HIS A 127 -10.80 -13.05 6.87
C HIS A 127 -10.32 -14.05 7.93
N VAL A 128 -10.27 -13.64 9.19
CA VAL A 128 -9.82 -14.48 10.32
C VAL A 128 -11.01 -14.93 11.16
N ASP A 129 -11.85 -13.97 11.59
CA ASP A 129 -12.99 -14.27 12.46
C ASP A 129 -14.19 -14.81 11.69
N HIS A 130 -14.22 -14.64 10.37
CA HIS A 130 -15.34 -15.01 9.49
C HIS A 130 -16.69 -14.41 9.92
N LYS A 131 -16.65 -13.16 10.41
CA LYS A 131 -17.81 -12.38 10.86
C LYS A 131 -17.96 -11.12 10.01
N PRO A 132 -18.38 -11.21 8.74
CA PRO A 132 -18.42 -10.06 7.85
C PRO A 132 -19.39 -8.99 8.34
N ILE A 133 -19.05 -7.74 8.06
CA ILE A 133 -19.88 -6.57 8.36
C ILE A 133 -20.63 -6.23 7.06
N ASN A 134 -21.92 -6.57 7.00
CA ASN A 134 -22.71 -6.40 5.79
C ASN A 134 -23.75 -5.25 5.90
N ARG A 135 -23.94 -4.70 7.09
CA ARG A 135 -24.92 -3.66 7.39
C ARG A 135 -24.53 -2.86 8.63
N GLU A 136 -25.29 -1.77 8.90
CA GLU A 136 -25.04 -0.88 10.04
C GLU A 136 -25.04 -1.61 11.39
N ASP A 137 -25.99 -2.52 11.64
CA ASP A 137 -26.05 -3.26 12.92
C ASP A 137 -24.78 -4.09 13.18
N ASP A 138 -24.23 -4.73 12.14
CA ASP A 138 -22.97 -5.48 12.25
C ASP A 138 -21.81 -4.54 12.58
N MET A 139 -21.80 -3.35 11.98
CA MET A 139 -20.81 -2.31 12.24
C MET A 139 -20.89 -1.80 13.68
N LEU A 140 -22.08 -1.54 14.20
CA LEU A 140 -22.28 -1.07 15.57
C LEU A 140 -21.91 -2.15 16.60
N ALA A 141 -22.22 -3.42 16.33
CA ALA A 141 -21.79 -4.54 17.15
C ALA A 141 -20.26 -4.66 17.17
N PHE A 142 -19.60 -4.53 16.02
CA PHE A 142 -18.14 -4.54 15.92
C PHE A 142 -17.50 -3.36 16.68
N ALA A 143 -18.09 -2.17 16.58
CA ALA A 143 -17.66 -1.00 17.35
C ALA A 143 -17.74 -1.25 18.87
N GLN A 144 -18.85 -1.84 19.35
CA GLN A 144 -19.04 -2.20 20.75
C GLN A 144 -18.01 -3.24 21.23
N GLU A 145 -17.81 -4.31 20.46
CA GLU A 145 -16.81 -5.34 20.73
C GLU A 145 -15.37 -4.75 20.78
N SER A 146 -15.12 -3.70 19.98
CA SER A 146 -13.83 -3.00 19.93
C SER A 146 -13.66 -1.92 21.00
N GLY A 147 -14.62 -1.78 21.93
CA GLY A 147 -14.59 -0.78 22.99
C GLY A 147 -14.74 0.66 22.51
N LEU A 148 -15.39 0.89 21.38
CA LEU A 148 -15.62 2.21 20.81
C LEU A 148 -16.96 2.79 21.30
N ASP A 149 -17.10 4.12 21.23
CA ASP A 149 -18.34 4.82 21.48
C ASP A 149 -19.31 4.58 20.31
N VAL A 150 -20.26 3.66 20.53
CA VAL A 150 -21.25 3.24 19.51
C VAL A 150 -22.08 4.42 19.00
N ALA A 151 -22.42 5.39 19.85
CA ALA A 151 -23.19 6.55 19.44
C ALA A 151 -22.41 7.44 18.47
N LYS A 152 -21.11 7.64 18.71
CA LYS A 152 -20.21 8.36 17.78
C LYS A 152 -20.02 7.61 16.47
N VAL A 153 -19.85 6.30 16.52
CA VAL A 153 -19.72 5.48 15.31
C VAL A 153 -20.99 5.55 14.48
N LYS A 154 -22.18 5.44 15.09
CA LYS A 154 -23.46 5.58 14.41
C LYS A 154 -23.64 6.96 13.78
N ALA A 155 -23.29 8.02 14.51
CA ALA A 155 -23.35 9.38 13.99
C ALA A 155 -22.40 9.61 12.80
N ALA A 156 -21.17 9.07 12.86
CA ALA A 156 -20.23 9.15 11.76
C ALA A 156 -20.67 8.35 10.55
N TRP A 157 -21.14 7.12 10.73
CA TRP A 157 -21.69 6.25 9.68
C TRP A 157 -22.75 6.96 8.83
N ASN A 158 -23.66 7.66 9.46
CA ASN A 158 -24.76 8.38 8.81
C ASN A 158 -24.41 9.83 8.43
N SER A 159 -23.15 10.24 8.56
CA SER A 159 -22.74 11.62 8.31
C SER A 159 -22.62 11.97 6.83
N PHE A 160 -22.86 13.24 6.51
CA PHE A 160 -22.61 13.79 5.18
C PHE A 160 -21.14 13.67 4.77
N SER A 161 -20.21 13.76 5.72
CA SER A 161 -18.77 13.60 5.47
C SER A 161 -18.44 12.22 4.93
N VAL A 162 -18.98 11.15 5.52
CA VAL A 162 -18.80 9.77 5.03
C VAL A 162 -19.36 9.62 3.62
N GLN A 163 -20.61 10.09 3.38
CA GLN A 163 -21.24 9.99 2.06
C GLN A 163 -20.45 10.75 0.97
N THR A 164 -19.93 11.92 1.31
CA THR A 164 -19.11 12.72 0.39
C THR A 164 -17.82 11.99 0.03
N ARG A 165 -17.12 11.40 1.01
CA ARG A 165 -15.88 10.63 0.78
C ARG A 165 -16.13 9.38 -0.05
N MET A 166 -17.23 8.66 0.20
CA MET A 166 -17.65 7.51 -0.61
C MET A 166 -17.85 7.92 -2.08
N LYS A 167 -18.53 9.06 -2.32
CA LYS A 167 -18.70 9.58 -3.68
C LYS A 167 -17.35 9.89 -4.34
N GLN A 168 -16.46 10.60 -3.64
CA GLN A 168 -15.12 10.96 -4.14
C GLN A 168 -14.29 9.71 -4.46
N ALA A 169 -14.37 8.66 -3.64
CA ALA A 169 -13.67 7.40 -3.90
C ALA A 169 -14.18 6.69 -5.15
N ARG A 170 -15.50 6.68 -5.39
CA ARG A 170 -16.06 6.14 -6.63
C ARG A 170 -15.58 6.91 -7.85
N GLU A 171 -15.67 8.25 -7.81
CA GLU A 171 -15.17 9.11 -8.90
C GLU A 171 -13.69 8.88 -9.17
N MET A 172 -12.89 8.67 -8.12
CA MET A 172 -11.46 8.37 -8.26
C MET A 172 -11.23 6.99 -8.89
N ALA A 173 -11.93 5.95 -8.43
CA ALA A 173 -11.80 4.61 -9.00
C ALA A 173 -12.22 4.59 -10.49
N GLU A 174 -13.30 5.29 -10.86
CA GLU A 174 -13.73 5.47 -12.24
C GLU A 174 -12.68 6.21 -13.08
N ALA A 175 -12.12 7.30 -12.55
CA ALA A 175 -11.10 8.09 -13.25
C ALA A 175 -9.82 7.28 -13.51
N TYR A 176 -9.37 6.46 -12.55
CA TYR A 176 -8.26 5.53 -12.74
C TYR A 176 -8.63 4.28 -13.55
N GLN A 177 -9.92 4.09 -13.90
CA GLN A 177 -10.43 2.90 -14.60
C GLN A 177 -10.18 1.60 -13.82
N ILE A 178 -10.31 1.67 -12.49
CA ILE A 178 -10.13 0.51 -11.61
C ILE A 178 -11.28 -0.47 -11.84
N ASP A 179 -10.95 -1.70 -12.21
CA ASP A 179 -11.89 -2.79 -12.45
C ASP A 179 -11.69 -3.99 -11.51
N GLY A 180 -10.67 -3.92 -10.66
CA GLY A 180 -10.32 -4.93 -9.65
C GLY A 180 -9.50 -4.37 -8.50
N VAL A 181 -9.36 -5.18 -7.45
CA VAL A 181 -8.55 -4.82 -6.26
C VAL A 181 -7.75 -6.05 -5.79
N PRO A 182 -6.54 -5.86 -5.19
CA PRO A 182 -5.87 -4.58 -4.93
C PRO A 182 -5.23 -3.99 -6.20
N GLU A 183 -5.25 -2.67 -6.32
CA GLU A 183 -4.56 -1.94 -7.38
C GLU A 183 -4.01 -0.62 -6.82
N ILE A 184 -2.84 -0.17 -7.30
CA ILE A 184 -2.21 1.08 -6.89
C ILE A 184 -2.24 2.07 -8.05
N GLY A 185 -2.85 3.24 -7.83
CA GLY A 185 -2.79 4.39 -8.73
C GLY A 185 -1.61 5.30 -8.37
N ILE A 186 -0.88 5.79 -9.37
CA ILE A 186 0.30 6.64 -9.16
C ILE A 186 0.14 7.94 -9.95
N ALA A 187 0.04 9.04 -9.22
CA ALA A 187 0.02 10.43 -9.71
C ALA A 187 -0.98 10.68 -10.86
N GLY A 188 -2.12 9.96 -10.88
CA GLY A 188 -3.11 10.09 -11.95
C GLY A 188 -2.61 9.67 -13.34
N ARG A 189 -1.53 8.89 -13.42
CA ARG A 189 -0.88 8.57 -14.70
C ARG A 189 -0.68 7.08 -14.93
N PHE A 190 -0.49 6.32 -13.86
CA PHE A 190 -0.14 4.90 -13.93
C PHE A 190 -0.96 4.10 -12.94
N THR A 191 -1.11 2.81 -13.22
CA THR A 191 -1.58 1.81 -12.25
C THR A 191 -0.65 0.61 -12.23
N THR A 192 -0.58 -0.07 -11.08
CA THR A 192 0.08 -1.37 -10.91
C THR A 192 -0.68 -2.18 -9.87
N ALA A 193 -0.51 -3.50 -9.90
CA ALA A 193 -1.23 -4.40 -9.01
C ALA A 193 -0.38 -5.63 -8.64
N PRO A 194 -0.63 -6.28 -7.50
CA PRO A 194 -0.03 -7.57 -7.18
C PRO A 194 -0.26 -8.66 -8.23
N SER A 195 -1.33 -8.58 -9.02
CA SER A 195 -1.57 -9.47 -10.16
C SER A 195 -0.54 -9.33 -11.29
N MET A 196 0.21 -8.20 -11.32
CA MET A 196 1.25 -7.89 -12.30
C MET A 196 2.65 -8.28 -11.80
N GLY A 197 2.84 -9.53 -11.35
CA GLY A 197 4.15 -10.04 -10.93
C GLY A 197 4.36 -10.16 -9.41
N GLY A 198 3.31 -9.99 -8.62
CA GLY A 198 3.32 -10.20 -7.16
C GLY A 198 3.42 -8.91 -6.34
N PRO A 199 3.19 -9.02 -5.01
CA PRO A 199 3.18 -7.87 -4.09
C PRO A 199 4.45 -7.02 -4.14
N LEU A 200 5.62 -7.63 -4.11
CA LEU A 200 6.90 -6.92 -4.15
C LEU A 200 7.15 -6.23 -5.49
N ASN A 201 6.70 -6.85 -6.59
CA ASN A 201 6.81 -6.25 -7.92
C ASN A 201 5.92 -5.00 -8.05
N ALA A 202 4.72 -5.03 -7.50
CA ALA A 202 3.82 -3.88 -7.49
C ALA A 202 4.43 -2.70 -6.72
N LEU A 203 5.01 -2.94 -5.53
CA LEU A 203 5.67 -1.89 -4.75
C LEU A 203 6.93 -1.35 -5.43
N ALA A 204 7.76 -2.23 -5.99
CA ALA A 204 8.96 -1.81 -6.73
C ALA A 204 8.62 -1.03 -8.00
N SER A 205 7.53 -1.40 -8.70
CA SER A 205 7.00 -0.63 -9.83
C SER A 205 6.50 0.75 -9.39
N THR A 206 5.82 0.83 -8.24
CA THR A 206 5.40 2.11 -7.66
C THR A 206 6.59 3.00 -7.35
N ASP A 207 7.63 2.49 -6.68
CA ASP A 207 8.86 3.24 -6.38
C ASP A 207 9.56 3.74 -7.65
N TYR A 208 9.63 2.91 -8.68
CA TYR A 208 10.19 3.28 -9.97
C TYR A 208 9.39 4.41 -10.62
N LEU A 209 8.08 4.28 -10.69
CA LEU A 209 7.19 5.29 -11.34
C LEU A 209 7.19 6.61 -10.58
N VAL A 210 7.21 6.58 -9.24
CA VAL A 210 7.41 7.78 -8.41
C VAL A 210 8.72 8.49 -8.77
N ASN A 211 9.81 7.73 -8.96
CA ASN A 211 11.09 8.31 -9.36
C ASN A 211 11.07 8.86 -10.80
N VAL A 212 10.33 8.26 -11.71
CA VAL A 212 10.09 8.81 -13.07
C VAL A 212 9.41 10.17 -12.96
N ILE A 213 8.34 10.28 -12.15
CA ILE A 213 7.59 11.53 -11.95
C ILE A 213 8.48 12.62 -11.33
N ARG A 214 9.28 12.30 -10.30
CA ARG A 214 10.24 13.24 -9.68
C ARG A 214 11.20 13.86 -10.69
N LYS A 215 11.59 13.13 -11.72
CA LYS A 215 12.51 13.57 -12.78
C LYS A 215 11.82 14.32 -13.91
N GLY A 216 10.53 14.61 -13.79
CA GLY A 216 9.75 15.34 -14.81
C GLY A 216 9.25 14.47 -15.96
N GLY A 217 9.23 13.16 -15.77
CA GLY A 217 8.76 12.17 -16.74
C GLY A 217 7.24 12.02 -16.78
#